data_e4f055a19e94545a52fb01f29cadc9e8
#
_entry.id   e4f055a19e94545a52fb01f29cadc9e8
#
_cell.length_a   1.000
_cell.length_b   1.000
_cell.length_c   1.000
_cell.angle_alpha   90.00
_cell.angle_beta   90.00
_cell.angle_gamma   90.00
#
_symmetry.space_group_name_H-M   'P 1'
#
loop_
_entity.id
_entity.type
_entity.pdbx_description
1 polymer ?
#
loop_
_entity_poly.entity_id
_entity_poly.type
_entity_poly.pdbx_seq_one_letter_code
_entity_poly.pdbx_strand_id
1 'polypeptide(L)'
;MHIAILTFEGYNELDSLIAFGILNRIRKADWRVSIASPSPRVRSMNGLVIDSHISLDEASAADAVIVGSGRQTREVVADQGLMAQLQLDPSRQLLGAQCSGTLVLAKLGLLDGVPACTDLTTKPWVQEAGVEVLDQPFFAKGNLATAGGCLSSAYLAAWMITRLDGVEAATSALHYVAPVGEKEDYVERAMRNITPYLLARQLRAETASPRSTF
;
A
#
# COMPACT_ATOMS: atom_id res chain seq x y z
N MET A 1 -1.86 -14.86 6.78
CA MET A 1 -1.76 -13.40 6.44
C MET A 1 -2.54 -13.12 5.18
N HIS A 2 -3.47 -12.20 5.23
CA HIS A 2 -4.26 -11.79 4.08
C HIS A 2 -4.08 -10.28 3.84
N ILE A 3 -3.63 -9.91 2.64
CA ILE A 3 -3.45 -8.53 2.21
C ILE A 3 -4.47 -8.25 1.09
N ALA A 4 -5.28 -7.22 1.25
CA ALA A 4 -6.23 -6.78 0.24
C ALA A 4 -5.75 -5.49 -0.43
N ILE A 5 -5.90 -5.40 -1.76
CA ILE A 5 -5.68 -4.17 -2.52
C ILE A 5 -7.04 -3.73 -3.07
N LEU A 6 -7.54 -2.62 -2.55
CA LEU A 6 -8.81 -2.03 -2.99
C LEU A 6 -8.62 -1.35 -4.34
N THR A 7 -9.47 -1.71 -5.28
CA THR A 7 -9.56 -1.10 -6.60
C THR A 7 -11.00 -0.67 -6.87
N PHE A 8 -11.17 0.47 -7.51
CA PHE A 8 -12.46 1.02 -7.91
C PHE A 8 -12.47 1.23 -9.43
N GLU A 9 -13.63 1.46 -10.01
CA GLU A 9 -13.71 1.77 -11.43
C GLU A 9 -12.78 2.94 -11.79
N GLY A 10 -12.02 2.81 -12.87
CA GLY A 10 -10.99 3.77 -13.25
C GLY A 10 -9.70 3.68 -12.41
N TYR A 11 -9.42 2.53 -11.76
CA TYR A 11 -8.20 2.36 -10.96
C TYR A 11 -6.91 2.56 -11.77
N ASN A 12 -5.85 2.98 -11.10
CA ASN A 12 -4.52 3.10 -11.69
C ASN A 12 -3.79 1.75 -11.60
N GLU A 13 -3.50 1.16 -12.76
CA GLU A 13 -2.83 -0.15 -12.85
C GLU A 13 -1.46 -0.15 -12.18
N LEU A 14 -0.67 0.90 -12.40
CA LEU A 14 0.69 0.96 -11.85
C LEU A 14 0.66 0.90 -10.33
N ASP A 15 -0.19 1.69 -9.71
CA ASP A 15 -0.30 1.75 -8.26
C ASP A 15 -0.69 0.38 -7.66
N SER A 16 -1.72 -0.25 -8.22
CA SER A 16 -2.26 -1.49 -7.68
C SER A 16 -1.42 -2.71 -8.07
N LEU A 17 -0.99 -2.82 -9.33
CA LEU A 17 -0.34 -4.03 -9.83
C LEU A 17 1.16 -4.11 -9.47
N ILE A 18 1.85 -2.97 -9.28
CA ILE A 18 3.22 -2.98 -8.72
C ILE A 18 3.17 -3.55 -7.30
N ALA A 19 2.29 -3.04 -6.44
CA ALA A 19 2.14 -3.55 -5.08
C ALA A 19 1.73 -5.04 -5.09
N PHE A 20 0.74 -5.42 -5.90
CA PHE A 20 0.30 -6.80 -6.06
C PHE A 20 1.45 -7.73 -6.47
N GLY A 21 2.24 -7.33 -7.47
CA GLY A 21 3.38 -8.11 -7.96
C GLY A 21 4.48 -8.31 -6.91
N ILE A 22 4.81 -7.28 -6.12
CA ILE A 22 5.83 -7.34 -5.08
C ILE A 22 5.35 -8.17 -3.89
N LEU A 23 4.13 -7.93 -3.39
CA LEU A 23 3.55 -8.67 -2.28
C LEU A 23 3.45 -10.17 -2.55
N ASN A 24 3.17 -10.56 -3.80
CA ASN A 24 3.12 -11.96 -4.22
C ASN A 24 4.50 -12.63 -4.42
N ARG A 25 5.61 -11.95 -4.08
CA ARG A 25 6.93 -12.62 -4.02
C ARG A 25 7.11 -13.44 -2.75
N ILE A 26 6.34 -13.17 -1.72
CA ILE A 26 6.34 -13.98 -0.49
C ILE A 26 5.69 -15.33 -0.76
N ARG A 27 6.46 -16.41 -0.57
CA ARG A 27 6.04 -17.80 -0.89
C ARG A 27 5.76 -18.60 0.38
N LYS A 28 4.81 -18.13 1.19
CA LYS A 28 4.34 -18.82 2.40
C LYS A 28 2.90 -19.31 2.18
N ALA A 29 2.58 -20.50 2.70
CA ALA A 29 1.28 -21.11 2.49
C ALA A 29 0.10 -20.31 3.08
N ASP A 30 0.36 -19.56 4.13
CA ASP A 30 -0.61 -18.69 4.80
C ASP A 30 -0.59 -17.23 4.28
N TRP A 31 0.21 -16.91 3.25
CA TRP A 31 0.30 -15.58 2.66
C TRP A 31 -0.58 -15.47 1.41
N ARG A 32 -1.57 -14.61 1.48
CA ARG A 32 -2.52 -14.37 0.38
C ARG A 32 -2.61 -12.88 0.06
N VAL A 33 -2.56 -12.52 -1.21
CA VAL A 33 -2.79 -11.17 -1.72
C VAL A 33 -3.99 -11.19 -2.65
N SER A 34 -4.97 -10.34 -2.40
CA SER A 34 -6.22 -10.29 -3.16
C SER A 34 -6.50 -8.89 -3.69
N ILE A 35 -7.01 -8.81 -4.91
CA ILE A 35 -7.65 -7.60 -5.42
C ILE A 35 -9.08 -7.59 -4.90
N ALA A 36 -9.50 -6.48 -4.32
CA ALA A 36 -10.86 -6.25 -3.86
C ALA A 36 -11.52 -5.12 -4.64
N SER A 37 -12.79 -5.27 -4.94
CA SER A 37 -13.57 -4.28 -5.69
C SER A 37 -15.04 -4.36 -5.28
N PRO A 38 -15.82 -3.26 -5.42
CA PRO A 38 -17.26 -3.28 -5.19
C PRO A 38 -18.03 -4.11 -6.21
N SER A 39 -17.40 -4.52 -7.31
CA SER A 39 -18.02 -5.32 -8.36
C SER A 39 -17.13 -6.50 -8.78
N PRO A 40 -17.71 -7.58 -9.36
CA PRO A 40 -16.93 -8.76 -9.77
C PRO A 40 -15.81 -8.47 -10.76
N ARG A 41 -15.94 -7.39 -11.52
CA ARG A 41 -14.92 -6.91 -12.48
C ARG A 41 -14.74 -5.42 -12.30
N VAL A 42 -13.51 -4.96 -12.49
CA VAL A 42 -13.16 -3.55 -12.44
C VAL A 42 -12.28 -3.19 -13.64
N ARG A 43 -12.55 -2.03 -14.23
CA ARG A 43 -11.78 -1.50 -15.36
C ARG A 43 -10.83 -0.42 -14.87
N SER A 44 -9.60 -0.47 -15.32
CA SER A 44 -8.60 0.54 -15.04
C SER A 44 -8.80 1.82 -15.84
N MET A 45 -8.04 2.85 -15.49
CA MET A 45 -8.03 4.13 -16.19
C MET A 45 -7.57 4.02 -17.66
N ASN A 46 -6.81 2.99 -18.02
CA ASN A 46 -6.32 2.73 -19.38
C ASN A 46 -7.06 1.57 -20.07
N GLY A 47 -8.13 1.05 -19.47
CA GLY A 47 -9.01 0.06 -20.10
C GLY A 47 -8.71 -1.40 -19.76
N LEU A 48 -7.71 -1.70 -18.94
CA LEU A 48 -7.45 -3.07 -18.46
C LEU A 48 -8.61 -3.51 -17.55
N VAL A 49 -9.19 -4.65 -17.85
CA VAL A 49 -10.25 -5.26 -17.03
C VAL A 49 -9.66 -6.43 -16.25
N ILE A 50 -9.88 -6.44 -14.94
CA ILE A 50 -9.49 -7.55 -14.07
C ILE A 50 -10.68 -8.06 -13.29
N ASP A 51 -10.68 -9.35 -12.95
CA ASP A 51 -11.65 -9.94 -12.04
C ASP A 51 -11.25 -9.57 -10.59
N SER A 52 -12.26 -9.21 -9.77
CA SER A 52 -12.09 -9.07 -8.33
C SER A 52 -11.94 -10.44 -7.69
N HIS A 53 -11.00 -10.58 -6.76
CA HIS A 53 -10.81 -11.83 -6.02
C HIS A 53 -11.74 -11.91 -4.81
N ILE A 54 -12.08 -10.77 -4.21
CA ILE A 54 -12.87 -10.65 -2.98
C ILE A 54 -13.72 -9.38 -2.99
N SER A 55 -14.73 -9.34 -2.13
CA SER A 55 -15.58 -8.17 -1.87
C SER A 55 -14.88 -7.12 -0.98
N LEU A 56 -15.50 -5.95 -0.82
CA LEU A 56 -15.02 -4.91 0.11
C LEU A 56 -15.16 -5.34 1.58
N ASP A 57 -16.22 -6.10 1.91
CA ASP A 57 -16.41 -6.65 3.27
C ASP A 57 -15.30 -7.65 3.63
N GLU A 58 -14.94 -8.54 2.71
CA GLU A 58 -13.82 -9.45 2.89
C GLU A 58 -12.48 -8.72 3.00
N ALA A 59 -12.30 -7.64 2.24
CA ALA A 59 -11.12 -6.79 2.34
C ALA A 59 -11.04 -6.07 3.69
N SER A 60 -12.16 -5.62 4.23
CA SER A 60 -12.25 -5.01 5.56
C SER A 60 -11.89 -5.99 6.69
N ALA A 61 -11.96 -7.29 6.45
CA ALA A 61 -11.52 -8.32 7.40
C ALA A 61 -10.04 -8.74 7.24
N ALA A 62 -9.33 -8.26 6.22
CA ALA A 62 -7.93 -8.61 5.96
C ALA A 62 -6.97 -8.10 7.04
N ASP A 63 -5.79 -8.73 7.16
CA ASP A 63 -4.71 -8.30 8.08
C ASP A 63 -4.06 -6.99 7.64
N ALA A 64 -4.05 -6.72 6.34
CA ALA A 64 -3.55 -5.48 5.75
C ALA A 64 -4.38 -5.07 4.54
N VAL A 65 -4.54 -3.76 4.35
CA VAL A 65 -5.29 -3.20 3.22
C VAL A 65 -4.49 -2.07 2.56
N ILE A 66 -4.39 -2.12 1.23
CA ILE A 66 -3.90 -1.00 0.41
C ILE A 66 -5.09 -0.40 -0.34
N VAL A 67 -5.33 0.87 -0.14
CA VAL A 67 -6.28 1.63 -0.96
C VAL A 67 -5.55 2.11 -2.21
N GLY A 68 -5.89 1.53 -3.36
CA GLY A 68 -5.35 1.93 -4.66
C GLY A 68 -5.87 3.30 -5.10
N SER A 69 -5.22 3.88 -6.08
CA SER A 69 -5.65 5.14 -6.68
C SER A 69 -6.49 4.92 -7.94
N GLY A 70 -7.10 6.00 -8.42
CA GLY A 70 -7.85 5.95 -9.67
C GLY A 70 -8.39 7.30 -10.10
N ARG A 71 -8.84 7.35 -11.35
CA ARG A 71 -9.43 8.55 -11.96
C ARG A 71 -10.71 9.00 -11.25
N GLN A 72 -11.47 8.04 -10.72
CA GLN A 72 -12.78 8.28 -10.10
C GLN A 72 -12.73 8.33 -8.57
N THR A 73 -11.58 8.61 -7.96
CA THR A 73 -11.46 8.65 -6.50
C THR A 73 -12.38 9.68 -5.85
N ARG A 74 -12.65 10.81 -6.53
CA ARG A 74 -13.58 11.83 -6.01
C ARG A 74 -15.02 11.32 -5.98
N GLU A 75 -15.44 10.58 -6.99
CA GLU A 75 -16.74 9.92 -7.08
C GLU A 75 -16.86 8.84 -6.00
N VAL A 76 -15.80 8.05 -5.80
CA VAL A 76 -15.73 7.04 -4.73
C VAL A 76 -15.97 7.67 -3.37
N VAL A 77 -15.26 8.73 -3.01
CA VAL A 77 -15.44 9.38 -1.70
C VAL A 77 -16.72 10.17 -1.55
N ALA A 78 -17.41 10.50 -2.65
CA ALA A 78 -18.75 11.12 -2.64
C ALA A 78 -19.86 10.07 -2.49
N ASP A 79 -19.62 8.81 -2.80
CA ASP A 79 -20.57 7.71 -2.65
C ASP A 79 -20.59 7.23 -1.18
N GLN A 80 -21.57 7.73 -0.40
CA GLN A 80 -21.72 7.36 0.99
C GLN A 80 -21.99 5.87 1.20
N GLY A 81 -22.70 5.21 0.27
CA GLY A 81 -23.00 3.79 0.34
C GLY A 81 -21.74 2.94 0.15
N LEU A 82 -20.87 3.35 -0.77
CA LEU A 82 -19.58 2.70 -1.01
C LEU A 82 -18.62 2.92 0.17
N MET A 83 -18.51 4.17 0.65
CA MET A 83 -17.65 4.51 1.78
C MET A 83 -18.06 3.77 3.06
N ALA A 84 -19.35 3.56 3.30
CA ALA A 84 -19.86 2.83 4.46
C ALA A 84 -19.47 1.33 4.46
N GLN A 85 -19.14 0.74 3.31
CA GLN A 85 -18.65 -0.63 3.21
C GLN A 85 -17.17 -0.78 3.63
N LEU A 86 -16.42 0.32 3.70
CA LEU A 86 -15.01 0.33 4.05
C LEU A 86 -14.84 0.39 5.58
N GLN A 87 -14.91 -0.76 6.24
CA GLN A 87 -14.77 -0.90 7.70
C GLN A 87 -13.29 -1.12 8.07
N LEU A 88 -12.46 -0.09 7.83
CA LEU A 88 -11.00 -0.15 8.05
C LEU A 88 -10.65 0.29 9.48
N ASP A 89 -9.79 -0.48 10.15
CA ASP A 89 -9.39 -0.24 11.55
C ASP A 89 -7.87 -0.33 11.73
N PRO A 90 -7.15 0.80 11.89
CA PRO A 90 -5.71 0.80 12.07
C PRO A 90 -5.27 0.24 13.43
N SER A 91 -6.16 -0.03 14.37
CA SER A 91 -5.80 -0.68 15.64
C SER A 91 -5.46 -2.16 15.48
N ARG A 92 -6.03 -2.83 14.47
CA ARG A 92 -5.88 -4.27 14.24
C ARG A 92 -5.20 -4.65 12.91
N GLN A 93 -5.19 -3.74 11.91
CA GLN A 93 -4.68 -4.02 10.57
C GLN A 93 -3.69 -2.97 10.09
N LEU A 94 -2.81 -3.33 9.17
CA LEU A 94 -1.98 -2.36 8.47
C LEU A 94 -2.79 -1.73 7.34
N LEU A 95 -2.81 -0.41 7.30
CA LEU A 95 -3.50 0.34 6.25
C LEU A 95 -2.51 1.15 5.44
N GLY A 96 -2.57 0.98 4.13
CA GLY A 96 -1.81 1.76 3.19
C GLY A 96 -2.69 2.48 2.19
N ALA A 97 -2.23 3.61 1.68
CA ALA A 97 -2.86 4.26 0.54
C ALA A 97 -1.82 4.72 -0.48
N GLN A 98 -2.17 4.58 -1.74
CA GLN A 98 -1.33 4.97 -2.86
C GLN A 98 -1.99 6.14 -3.60
N CYS A 99 -1.21 7.21 -3.86
CA CYS A 99 -1.67 8.37 -4.62
C CYS A 99 -3.05 8.88 -4.15
N SER A 100 -4.06 8.92 -5.02
CA SER A 100 -5.40 9.39 -4.67
C SER A 100 -6.15 8.50 -3.67
N GLY A 101 -5.71 7.26 -3.44
CA GLY A 101 -6.23 6.42 -2.35
C GLY A 101 -6.08 7.07 -0.96
N THR A 102 -5.11 7.98 -0.81
CA THR A 102 -4.93 8.79 0.41
C THR A 102 -6.17 9.64 0.73
N LEU A 103 -6.89 10.14 -0.29
CA LEU A 103 -8.14 10.87 -0.09
C LEU A 103 -9.23 9.98 0.53
N VAL A 104 -9.26 8.69 0.19
CA VAL A 104 -10.22 7.74 0.78
C VAL A 104 -9.94 7.59 2.28
N LEU A 105 -8.68 7.37 2.68
CA LEU A 105 -8.31 7.30 4.11
C LEU A 105 -8.61 8.60 4.86
N ALA A 106 -8.37 9.76 4.22
CA ALA A 106 -8.70 11.06 4.80
C ALA A 106 -10.20 11.22 5.03
N LYS A 107 -11.03 10.84 4.05
CA LYS A 107 -12.50 10.93 4.15
C LYS A 107 -13.13 9.93 5.12
N LEU A 108 -12.42 8.84 5.42
CA LEU A 108 -12.77 7.90 6.50
C LEU A 108 -12.34 8.42 7.90
N GLY A 109 -11.69 9.59 8.00
CA GLY A 109 -11.18 10.14 9.27
C GLY A 109 -9.94 9.42 9.81
N LEU A 110 -9.33 8.54 9.03
CA LEU A 110 -8.20 7.71 9.46
C LEU A 110 -6.86 8.46 9.46
N LEU A 111 -6.81 9.65 8.86
CA LEU A 111 -5.62 10.50 8.80
C LEU A 111 -5.72 11.74 9.71
N ASP A 112 -6.63 11.78 10.67
CA ASP A 112 -6.77 12.90 11.60
C ASP A 112 -5.49 13.08 12.44
N GLY A 113 -4.80 14.22 12.27
CA GLY A 113 -3.53 14.51 12.92
C GLY A 113 -2.34 13.63 12.46
N VAL A 114 -2.48 13.00 11.29
CA VAL A 114 -1.43 12.19 10.64
C VAL A 114 -1.09 12.82 9.29
N PRO A 115 0.15 13.32 9.09
CA PRO A 115 0.60 13.77 7.77
C PRO A 115 0.57 12.63 6.75
N ALA A 116 0.43 12.97 5.46
CA ALA A 116 0.32 11.96 4.42
C ALA A 116 1.08 12.34 3.14
N CYS A 117 1.39 11.34 2.32
CA CYS A 117 1.88 11.48 0.96
C CYS A 117 0.77 11.18 -0.03
N THR A 118 0.77 11.87 -1.15
CA THR A 118 -0.15 11.64 -2.28
C THR A 118 0.50 12.15 -3.57
N ASP A 119 -0.15 11.96 -4.70
CA ASP A 119 0.30 12.56 -5.97
C ASP A 119 -0.04 14.06 -6.06
N LEU A 120 0.62 14.76 -6.99
CA LEU A 120 0.47 16.20 -7.15
C LEU A 120 -0.95 16.64 -7.55
N THR A 121 -1.68 15.80 -8.29
CA THR A 121 -3.05 16.10 -8.72
C THR A 121 -4.03 16.01 -7.57
N THR A 122 -3.83 15.02 -6.69
CA THR A 122 -4.70 14.76 -5.53
C THR A 122 -4.36 15.65 -4.33
N LYS A 123 -3.14 16.18 -4.25
CA LYS A 123 -2.66 17.00 -3.12
C LYS A 123 -3.69 18.05 -2.66
N PRO A 124 -4.29 18.90 -3.54
CA PRO A 124 -5.26 19.89 -3.09
C PRO A 124 -6.48 19.27 -2.38
N TRP A 125 -6.97 18.13 -2.87
CA TRP A 125 -8.16 17.46 -2.31
C TRP A 125 -7.89 16.85 -0.93
N VAL A 126 -6.68 16.32 -0.73
CA VAL A 126 -6.25 15.79 0.58
C VAL A 126 -6.07 16.93 1.58
N GLN A 127 -5.52 18.07 1.15
CA GLN A 127 -5.41 19.28 1.97
C GLN A 127 -6.78 19.85 2.34
N GLU A 128 -7.73 19.91 1.41
CA GLU A 128 -9.13 20.30 1.66
C GLU A 128 -9.83 19.36 2.67
N ALA A 129 -9.40 18.10 2.75
CA ALA A 129 -9.85 17.15 3.76
C ALA A 129 -9.18 17.34 5.13
N GLY A 130 -8.34 18.37 5.30
CA GLY A 130 -7.70 18.72 6.58
C GLY A 130 -6.39 17.98 6.87
N VAL A 131 -5.82 17.29 5.90
CA VAL A 131 -4.58 16.51 6.07
C VAL A 131 -3.37 17.30 5.57
N GLU A 132 -2.30 17.36 6.37
CA GLU A 132 -1.01 17.88 5.95
C GLU A 132 -0.39 16.96 4.88
N VAL A 133 -0.07 17.50 3.70
CA VAL A 133 0.55 16.74 2.62
C VAL A 133 2.04 17.02 2.54
N LEU A 134 2.84 15.99 2.74
CA LEU A 134 4.30 16.03 2.72
C LEU A 134 4.84 15.97 1.27
N ASP A 135 5.97 16.63 1.05
CA ASP A 135 6.70 16.56 -0.24
C ASP A 135 7.76 15.46 -0.19
N GLN A 136 7.30 14.22 -0.10
CA GLN A 136 8.15 13.03 -0.09
C GLN A 136 7.38 11.80 -0.63
N PRO A 137 8.08 10.74 -1.07
CA PRO A 137 7.42 9.63 -1.76
C PRO A 137 6.68 8.68 -0.83
N PHE A 138 7.01 8.67 0.47
CA PHE A 138 6.45 7.72 1.43
C PHE A 138 6.46 8.30 2.85
N PHE A 139 5.42 8.02 3.61
CA PHE A 139 5.32 8.33 5.04
C PHE A 139 4.53 7.24 5.75
N ALA A 140 4.92 6.90 6.98
CA ALA A 140 4.11 6.02 7.82
C ALA A 140 4.15 6.45 9.29
N LYS A 141 3.02 6.23 9.99
CA LYS A 141 2.88 6.42 11.44
C LYS A 141 2.02 5.31 12.02
N GLY A 142 2.60 4.52 12.93
CA GLY A 142 1.91 3.36 13.50
C GLY A 142 1.58 2.30 12.44
N ASN A 143 0.31 2.02 12.25
CA ASN A 143 -0.20 1.07 11.26
C ASN A 143 -0.72 1.73 9.97
N LEU A 144 -0.55 3.04 9.83
CA LEU A 144 -0.94 3.81 8.65
C LEU A 144 0.28 4.15 7.81
N ALA A 145 0.18 4.00 6.50
CA ALA A 145 1.19 4.43 5.54
C ALA A 145 0.56 5.03 4.28
N THR A 146 1.22 6.01 3.71
CA THR A 146 0.80 6.64 2.45
C THR A 146 1.98 6.83 1.52
N ALA A 147 1.75 6.69 0.22
CA ALA A 147 2.78 6.87 -0.78
C ALA A 147 2.27 7.73 -1.95
N GLY A 148 3.14 8.57 -2.50
CA GLY A 148 2.84 9.48 -3.60
C GLY A 148 3.73 9.24 -4.82
N GLY A 149 3.11 9.21 -6.00
CA GLY A 149 3.75 8.81 -7.26
C GLY A 149 3.72 7.30 -7.49
N CYS A 150 3.29 6.87 -8.68
CA CYS A 150 2.95 5.46 -8.95
C CYS A 150 4.05 4.46 -8.57
N LEU A 151 5.32 4.79 -8.82
CA LEU A 151 6.44 3.88 -8.50
C LEU A 151 6.70 3.74 -6.99
N SER A 152 6.17 4.65 -6.16
CA SER A 152 6.23 4.53 -4.69
C SER A 152 5.37 3.40 -4.13
N SER A 153 4.53 2.75 -4.96
CA SER A 153 3.88 1.49 -4.64
C SER A 153 4.86 0.42 -4.17
N ALA A 154 6.09 0.44 -4.69
CA ALA A 154 7.16 -0.46 -4.24
C ALA A 154 7.54 -0.21 -2.77
N TYR A 155 7.56 1.04 -2.32
CA TYR A 155 7.86 1.38 -0.92
C TYR A 155 6.73 0.95 0.01
N LEU A 156 5.48 1.17 -0.41
CA LEU A 156 4.32 0.75 0.36
C LEU A 156 4.26 -0.77 0.51
N ALA A 157 4.48 -1.52 -0.57
CA ALA A 157 4.55 -2.99 -0.55
C ALA A 157 5.71 -3.48 0.34
N ALA A 158 6.90 -2.89 0.21
CA ALA A 158 8.07 -3.24 1.01
C ALA A 158 7.84 -2.96 2.51
N TRP A 159 7.21 -1.82 2.85
CA TRP A 159 6.85 -1.51 4.23
C TRP A 159 5.88 -2.55 4.80
N MET A 160 4.85 -2.94 4.05
CA MET A 160 3.92 -3.99 4.50
C MET A 160 4.61 -5.32 4.70
N ILE A 161 5.44 -5.77 3.76
CA ILE A 161 6.21 -7.01 3.91
C ILE A 161 7.10 -6.92 5.15
N THR A 162 7.83 -5.82 5.32
CA THR A 162 8.69 -5.64 6.49
C THR A 162 7.92 -5.73 7.81
N ARG A 163 6.73 -5.14 7.86
CA ARG A 163 5.86 -5.14 9.05
C ARG A 163 5.28 -6.53 9.36
N LEU A 164 5.00 -7.33 8.34
CA LEU A 164 4.33 -8.64 8.45
C LEU A 164 5.32 -9.81 8.47
N ASP A 165 6.45 -9.71 7.78
CA ASP A 165 7.37 -10.83 7.51
C ASP A 165 8.86 -10.51 7.72
N GLY A 166 9.20 -9.25 7.97
CA GLY A 166 10.57 -8.81 8.26
C GLY A 166 11.30 -8.19 7.07
N VAL A 167 12.47 -7.61 7.38
CA VAL A 167 13.29 -6.84 6.43
C VAL A 167 13.85 -7.74 5.33
N GLU A 168 14.34 -8.93 5.68
CA GLU A 168 14.92 -9.88 4.71
C GLU A 168 13.91 -10.28 3.63
N ALA A 169 12.65 -10.56 4.01
CA ALA A 169 11.59 -10.87 3.07
C ALA A 169 11.28 -9.68 2.13
N ALA A 170 11.26 -8.46 2.65
CA ALA A 170 11.03 -7.25 1.87
C ALA A 170 12.17 -6.98 0.88
N THR A 171 13.42 -7.06 1.33
CA THR A 171 14.60 -6.87 0.47
C THR A 171 14.68 -7.92 -0.64
N SER A 172 14.39 -9.19 -0.32
CA SER A 172 14.32 -10.26 -1.31
C SER A 172 13.23 -10.03 -2.36
N ALA A 173 12.04 -9.61 -1.93
CA ALA A 173 10.93 -9.30 -2.84
C ALA A 173 11.25 -8.13 -3.77
N LEU A 174 11.86 -7.06 -3.24
CA LEU A 174 12.32 -5.91 -4.02
C LEU A 174 13.42 -6.30 -5.01
N HIS A 175 14.42 -7.05 -4.56
CA HIS A 175 15.53 -7.51 -5.40
C HIS A 175 15.03 -8.35 -6.59
N TYR A 176 13.98 -9.18 -6.38
CA TYR A 176 13.41 -9.96 -7.47
C TYR A 176 12.84 -9.07 -8.59
N VAL A 177 12.13 -7.99 -8.25
CA VAL A 177 11.45 -7.13 -9.24
C VAL A 177 12.34 -6.03 -9.79
N ALA A 178 13.46 -5.76 -9.15
CA ALA A 178 14.37 -4.67 -9.52
C ALA A 178 15.02 -4.91 -10.90
N PRO A 179 15.32 -3.84 -11.66
CA PRO A 179 16.02 -3.93 -12.94
C PRO A 179 17.36 -4.66 -12.81
N VAL A 180 17.69 -5.46 -13.84
CA VAL A 180 18.98 -6.14 -13.91
C VAL A 180 20.10 -5.10 -14.01
N GLY A 181 21.11 -5.22 -13.14
CA GLY A 181 22.22 -4.27 -13.06
C GLY A 181 22.01 -3.11 -12.07
N GLU A 182 20.79 -2.96 -11.50
CA GLU A 182 20.43 -1.88 -10.56
C GLU A 182 19.78 -2.43 -9.27
N LYS A 183 19.91 -3.74 -9.03
CA LYS A 183 19.13 -4.41 -7.98
C LYS A 183 19.44 -3.88 -6.60
N GLU A 184 20.70 -3.74 -6.27
CA GLU A 184 21.17 -3.26 -4.97
C GLU A 184 20.75 -1.81 -4.73
N ASP A 185 20.93 -0.94 -5.71
CA ASP A 185 20.54 0.48 -5.64
C ASP A 185 19.02 0.64 -5.49
N TYR A 186 18.25 -0.20 -6.19
CA TYR A 186 16.79 -0.20 -6.10
C TYR A 186 16.31 -0.58 -4.71
N VAL A 187 16.87 -1.66 -4.15
CA VAL A 187 16.58 -2.14 -2.79
C VAL A 187 17.00 -1.09 -1.76
N GLU A 188 18.23 -0.58 -1.85
CA GLU A 188 18.74 0.44 -0.92
C GLU A 188 17.86 1.68 -0.92
N ARG A 189 17.48 2.19 -2.09
CA ARG A 189 16.61 3.35 -2.23
C ARG A 189 15.24 3.11 -1.57
N ALA A 190 14.63 1.94 -1.79
CA ALA A 190 13.36 1.60 -1.18
C ALA A 190 13.47 1.51 0.34
N MET A 191 14.48 0.80 0.84
CA MET A 191 14.71 0.63 2.28
C MET A 191 15.02 1.97 2.95
N ARG A 192 15.81 2.85 2.35
CA ARG A 192 16.08 4.20 2.87
C ARG A 192 14.80 5.01 3.08
N ASN A 193 13.80 4.86 2.20
CA ASN A 193 12.52 5.56 2.33
C ASN A 193 11.62 4.98 3.44
N ILE A 194 11.70 3.68 3.74
CA ILE A 194 10.80 3.06 4.71
C ILE A 194 11.42 2.87 6.11
N THR A 195 12.73 2.69 6.21
CA THR A 195 13.44 2.41 7.48
C THR A 195 13.12 3.39 8.60
N PRO A 196 13.01 4.72 8.36
CA PRO A 196 12.68 5.68 9.43
C PRO A 196 11.33 5.42 10.11
N TYR A 197 10.45 4.66 9.47
CA TYR A 197 9.08 4.39 9.92
C TYR A 197 8.88 2.95 10.43
N LEU A 198 9.97 2.18 10.54
CA LEU A 198 9.90 0.82 11.06
C LEU A 198 9.97 0.81 12.59
N LEU A 199 9.32 -0.17 13.21
CA LEU A 199 9.40 -0.35 14.65
C LEU A 199 10.77 -0.91 15.05
N ALA A 200 11.30 -0.51 16.20
CA ALA A 200 12.62 -0.94 16.68
C ALA A 200 12.80 -2.46 16.71
N ARG A 201 11.72 -3.24 16.95
CA ARG A 201 11.74 -4.70 16.90
C ARG A 201 12.04 -5.28 15.52
N GLN A 202 11.63 -4.58 14.46
CA GLN A 202 11.82 -5.02 13.07
C GLN A 202 13.27 -4.80 12.60
N LEU A 203 13.92 -3.77 13.11
CA LEU A 203 15.32 -3.46 12.84
C LEU A 203 16.29 -4.38 13.61
N ARG A 204 15.88 -4.93 14.77
CA ARG A 204 16.73 -5.80 15.61
C ARG A 204 16.83 -7.25 15.12
N ALA A 205 15.90 -7.70 14.27
CA ALA A 205 15.94 -9.06 13.72
C ALA A 205 17.18 -9.32 12.82
N GLU A 206 17.78 -8.26 12.26
CA GLU A 206 18.99 -8.34 11.43
C GLU A 206 20.26 -8.68 12.22
N THR A 207 20.32 -8.35 13.53
CA THR A 207 21.54 -8.56 14.33
C THR A 207 21.66 -9.96 14.93
N ALA A 208 20.61 -10.78 14.81
CA ALA A 208 20.52 -12.11 15.44
C ALA A 208 20.76 -13.30 14.48
N SER A 209 20.95 -13.07 13.17
CA SER A 209 21.29 -14.16 12.25
C SER A 209 22.81 -14.28 12.13
N PRO A 210 23.45 -15.41 12.55
CA PRO A 210 24.86 -15.62 12.33
C PRO A 210 25.11 -15.69 10.81
N ARG A 211 26.07 -14.89 10.34
CA ARG A 211 26.59 -14.99 8.96
C ARG A 211 27.05 -16.44 8.77
N SER A 212 26.28 -17.20 8.02
CA SER A 212 26.73 -18.50 7.54
C SER A 212 27.88 -18.23 6.56
N THR A 213 29.09 -18.45 7.03
CA THR A 213 30.28 -18.59 6.21
C THR A 213 30.16 -19.91 5.47
N PHE A 214 29.92 -19.84 4.16
CA PHE A 214 30.40 -20.78 3.15
C PHE A 214 30.60 -20.03 1.83
#